data_7b7ca68c3ab1e9ae8f7a1273f5471743
#
_entry.id   7b7ca68c3ab1e9ae8f7a1273f5471743
#
_cell.length_a   1.000
_cell.length_b   1.000
_cell.length_c   1.000
_cell.angle_alpha   90.00
_cell.angle_beta   90.00
_cell.angle_gamma   90.00
#
_symmetry.space_group_name_H-M   'P 1'
#
loop_
_entity.id
_entity.type
_entity.pdbx_description
1 polymer ?
#
loop_
_entity_poly.entity_id
_entity_poly.type
_entity_poly.pdbx_seq_one_letter_code
_entity_poly.pdbx_strand_id
1 'polypeptide(L)'
;MSVPIRRTFTPPPAELRPWVERFWSWESDCAVPLPLLLPGTGADLFLHYRTPFFAITPDGTCLRPAAAHLTCLRSHPCRLVAQGPIGFVAVRFRTSAIRHFGKLGLPDLLDRFPDAIEHFGPEAAELTGRLAALPDLSKRAAQLARFLLHQLGRKASTITLADRATEALYYGEPDLSIADLADELGYSCRQLERAVGEATGLTPKRFHRLTRFHHTVRHLLLARETDYLDAALARGYYDQAHFIHEFRALAGQTPTQLLKPETFMSHFYNPRLPR
;
A
#
# COMPACT_ATOMS: atom_id res chain seq x y z
N MET A 1 11.18 -1.52 -28.34
CA MET A 1 11.50 -0.28 -27.59
C MET A 1 10.53 -0.22 -26.40
N SER A 2 11.05 -0.18 -25.17
CA SER A 2 10.21 -0.06 -23.95
C SER A 2 9.62 1.35 -23.93
N VAL A 3 8.31 1.47 -23.91
CA VAL A 3 7.63 2.76 -23.77
C VAL A 3 7.93 3.32 -22.38
N PRO A 4 8.44 4.55 -22.27
CA PRO A 4 8.80 5.10 -20.98
C PRO A 4 7.56 5.36 -20.12
N ILE A 5 7.54 4.78 -18.91
CA ILE A 5 6.57 5.13 -17.88
C ILE A 5 7.09 6.37 -17.17
N ARG A 6 6.33 7.46 -17.20
CA ARG A 6 6.62 8.64 -16.38
C ARG A 6 6.12 8.40 -14.96
N ARG A 7 7.05 8.44 -14.01
CA ARG A 7 6.78 8.25 -12.57
C ARG A 7 7.09 9.52 -11.83
N THR A 8 6.15 9.98 -11.04
CA THR A 8 6.33 11.18 -10.21
C THR A 8 5.77 10.94 -8.81
N PHE A 9 6.35 11.61 -7.81
CA PHE A 9 5.90 11.56 -6.43
C PHE A 9 6.20 12.89 -5.73
N THR A 10 5.34 13.21 -4.75
CA THR A 10 5.46 14.42 -3.94
C THR A 10 5.04 14.13 -2.48
N PRO A 11 5.68 14.78 -1.51
CA PRO A 11 5.29 14.65 -0.12
C PRO A 11 3.92 15.29 0.14
N PRO A 12 3.21 14.84 1.19
CA PRO A 12 1.99 15.50 1.62
C PRO A 12 2.30 16.82 2.36
N PRO A 13 1.34 17.77 2.41
CA PRO A 13 1.43 18.92 3.27
C PRO A 13 1.52 18.52 4.74
N ALA A 14 2.02 19.41 5.60
CA ALA A 14 2.35 19.10 6.99
C ALA A 14 1.19 18.47 7.78
N GLU A 15 -0.02 18.97 7.58
CA GLU A 15 -1.25 18.53 8.26
C GLU A 15 -1.64 17.08 7.91
N LEU A 16 -1.24 16.58 6.74
CA LEU A 16 -1.51 15.21 6.31
C LEU A 16 -0.37 14.23 6.61
N ARG A 17 0.81 14.69 6.99
CA ARG A 17 1.98 13.80 7.25
C ARG A 17 1.74 12.69 8.28
N PRO A 18 0.94 12.88 9.34
CA PRO A 18 0.61 11.79 10.26
C PRO A 18 -0.17 10.64 9.60
N TRP A 19 -0.86 10.90 8.49
CA TRP A 19 -1.83 10.00 7.87
C TRP A 19 -1.45 9.55 6.47
N VAL A 20 -0.71 10.38 5.71
CA VAL A 20 -0.35 10.17 4.32
C VAL A 20 1.16 10.10 4.19
N GLU A 21 1.66 9.04 3.53
CA GLU A 21 3.09 8.88 3.25
C GLU A 21 3.50 9.73 2.05
N ARG A 22 2.72 9.67 0.95
CA ARG A 22 3.00 10.39 -0.30
C ARG A 22 1.82 10.46 -1.25
N PHE A 23 1.90 11.38 -2.21
CA PHE A 23 1.17 11.32 -3.48
C PHE A 23 2.10 10.82 -4.56
N TRP A 24 1.58 10.02 -5.51
CA TRP A 24 2.38 9.50 -6.59
C TRP A 24 1.54 9.25 -7.86
N SER A 25 2.21 9.14 -9.01
CA SER A 25 1.52 9.02 -10.29
C SER A 25 2.37 8.22 -11.27
N TRP A 26 1.72 7.42 -12.08
CA TRP A 26 2.29 6.81 -13.27
C TRP A 26 1.47 7.21 -14.50
N GLU A 27 2.19 7.51 -15.58
CA GLU A 27 1.61 7.81 -16.88
C GLU A 27 2.35 7.10 -17.99
N SER A 28 1.59 6.57 -18.97
CA SER A 28 2.09 6.03 -20.24
C SER A 28 1.03 6.23 -21.32
N ASP A 29 1.46 6.51 -22.54
CA ASP A 29 0.56 6.74 -23.68
C ASP A 29 0.08 5.43 -24.32
N CYS A 30 0.52 4.28 -23.84
CA CYS A 30 0.02 2.98 -24.24
C CYS A 30 -0.09 2.02 -23.05
N ALA A 31 -0.63 0.82 -23.30
CA ALA A 31 -0.61 -0.27 -22.35
C ALA A 31 0.85 -0.68 -22.06
N VAL A 32 1.17 -0.85 -20.79
CA VAL A 32 2.49 -1.27 -20.31
C VAL A 32 2.34 -2.44 -19.34
N PRO A 33 3.37 -3.29 -19.20
CA PRO A 33 3.39 -4.28 -18.14
C PRO A 33 3.24 -3.60 -16.77
N LEU A 34 2.27 -4.07 -15.99
CA LEU A 34 2.08 -3.62 -14.61
C LEU A 34 2.68 -4.65 -13.65
N PRO A 35 3.06 -4.21 -12.43
CA PRO A 35 3.66 -5.10 -11.47
C PRO A 35 2.68 -6.13 -10.93
N LEU A 36 3.22 -7.23 -10.42
CA LEU A 36 2.48 -8.07 -9.49
C LEU A 36 2.24 -7.26 -8.20
N LEU A 37 0.99 -7.11 -7.84
CA LEU A 37 0.60 -6.46 -6.59
C LEU A 37 0.73 -7.49 -5.46
N LEU A 38 1.79 -7.39 -4.69
CA LEU A 38 2.13 -8.35 -3.65
C LEU A 38 1.31 -8.14 -2.37
N PRO A 39 1.19 -9.19 -1.52
CA PRO A 39 0.66 -9.05 -0.18
C PRO A 39 1.32 -7.91 0.59
N GLY A 40 0.55 -7.21 1.40
CA GLY A 40 1.06 -6.08 2.17
C GLY A 40 -0.01 -5.38 2.99
N THR A 41 0.45 -4.52 3.88
CA THR A 41 -0.38 -3.82 4.87
C THR A 41 -0.70 -2.38 4.48
N GLY A 42 -0.16 -1.89 3.36
CA GLY A 42 -0.37 -0.52 2.91
C GLY A 42 -1.72 -0.30 2.23
N ALA A 43 -2.24 0.90 2.36
CA ALA A 43 -3.44 1.34 1.67
C ALA A 43 -3.12 2.43 0.65
N ASP A 44 -3.67 2.29 -0.56
CA ASP A 44 -3.62 3.32 -1.59
C ASP A 44 -5.03 3.65 -2.08
N LEU A 45 -5.28 4.94 -2.30
CA LEU A 45 -6.39 5.42 -3.10
C LEU A 45 -5.87 5.71 -4.50
N PHE A 46 -6.41 5.03 -5.50
CA PHE A 46 -6.14 5.28 -6.93
C PHE A 46 -7.27 6.10 -7.56
N LEU A 47 -6.92 7.10 -8.33
CA LEU A 47 -7.84 7.89 -9.14
C LEU A 47 -7.30 7.92 -10.58
N HIS A 48 -7.92 7.12 -11.45
CA HIS A 48 -7.55 7.00 -12.85
C HIS A 48 -8.17 8.12 -13.66
N TYR A 49 -7.35 8.85 -14.38
CA TYR A 49 -7.77 9.85 -15.37
C TYR A 49 -7.52 9.38 -16.82
N ARG A 50 -6.98 8.17 -16.98
CA ARG A 50 -6.92 7.40 -18.23
C ARG A 50 -7.52 6.02 -17.98
N THR A 51 -7.22 5.04 -18.84
CA THR A 51 -7.77 3.67 -18.73
C THR A 51 -7.42 3.01 -17.39
N PRO A 52 -8.41 2.64 -16.57
CA PRO A 52 -8.14 1.87 -15.37
C PRO A 52 -7.53 0.50 -15.69
N PHE A 53 -6.63 0.05 -14.84
CA PHE A 53 -6.20 -1.35 -14.89
C PHE A 53 -7.22 -2.27 -14.21
N PHE A 54 -7.16 -3.55 -14.49
CA PHE A 54 -7.89 -4.58 -13.76
C PHE A 54 -6.92 -5.53 -13.04
N ALA A 55 -7.43 -6.30 -12.08
CA ALA A 55 -6.65 -7.22 -11.30
C ALA A 55 -7.12 -8.67 -11.55
N ILE A 56 -6.19 -9.61 -11.60
CA ILE A 56 -6.47 -11.04 -11.67
C ILE A 56 -5.92 -11.68 -10.41
N THR A 57 -6.81 -12.29 -9.64
CA THR A 57 -6.50 -13.03 -8.42
C THR A 57 -5.87 -14.39 -8.73
N PRO A 58 -5.27 -15.09 -7.74
CA PRO A 58 -4.61 -16.38 -7.96
C PRO A 58 -5.55 -17.48 -8.49
N ASP A 59 -6.85 -17.40 -8.17
CA ASP A 59 -7.89 -18.33 -8.66
C ASP A 59 -8.38 -17.98 -10.07
N GLY A 60 -7.83 -16.93 -10.69
CA GLY A 60 -8.20 -16.48 -12.04
C GLY A 60 -9.38 -15.51 -12.10
N THR A 61 -9.97 -15.12 -10.98
CA THR A 61 -11.06 -14.14 -10.96
C THR A 61 -10.56 -12.78 -11.45
N CYS A 62 -11.28 -12.19 -12.42
CA CYS A 62 -10.99 -10.87 -12.96
C CYS A 62 -11.79 -9.80 -12.21
N LEU A 63 -11.08 -9.00 -11.43
CA LEU A 63 -11.63 -7.85 -10.71
C LEU A 63 -11.43 -6.58 -11.54
N ARG A 64 -12.52 -5.84 -11.78
CA ARG A 64 -12.51 -4.58 -12.54
C ARG A 64 -12.82 -3.42 -11.59
N PRO A 65 -11.80 -2.83 -10.95
CA PRO A 65 -11.99 -1.69 -10.08
C PRO A 65 -12.62 -0.51 -10.83
N ALA A 66 -13.36 0.33 -10.08
CA ALA A 66 -13.81 1.63 -10.57
C ALA A 66 -12.61 2.55 -10.88
N ALA A 67 -12.86 3.63 -11.62
CA ALA A 67 -11.82 4.62 -11.92
C ALA A 67 -11.24 5.26 -10.64
N ALA A 68 -12.04 5.38 -9.60
CA ALA A 68 -11.60 5.72 -8.24
C ALA A 68 -11.79 4.49 -7.34
N HIS A 69 -10.71 3.90 -6.86
CA HIS A 69 -10.78 2.71 -6.02
C HIS A 69 -9.68 2.67 -4.97
N LEU A 70 -9.90 1.83 -3.97
CA LEU A 70 -8.92 1.54 -2.93
C LEU A 70 -8.22 0.22 -3.20
N THR A 71 -6.93 0.16 -2.87
CA THR A 71 -6.20 -1.08 -2.64
C THR A 71 -5.67 -1.04 -1.22
N CYS A 72 -5.98 -2.05 -0.42
CA CYS A 72 -5.61 -2.04 0.99
C CYS A 72 -4.87 -3.32 1.38
N LEU A 73 -5.11 -3.81 2.59
CA LEU A 73 -4.58 -5.08 3.07
C LEU A 73 -4.80 -6.19 2.06
N ARG A 74 -3.73 -6.87 1.70
CA ARG A 74 -3.75 -8.01 0.78
C ARG A 74 -3.06 -9.20 1.40
N SER A 75 -3.74 -10.34 1.42
CA SER A 75 -3.20 -11.60 1.91
C SER A 75 -2.60 -12.48 0.80
N HIS A 76 -2.92 -12.18 -0.46
CA HIS A 76 -2.44 -12.89 -1.65
C HIS A 76 -2.02 -11.91 -2.76
N PRO A 77 -1.18 -12.34 -3.71
CA PRO A 77 -0.78 -11.49 -4.83
C PRO A 77 -1.92 -11.34 -5.85
N CYS A 78 -1.95 -10.19 -6.55
CA CYS A 78 -2.85 -9.96 -7.68
C CYS A 78 -2.05 -9.49 -8.89
N ARG A 79 -2.32 -10.06 -10.08
CA ARG A 79 -1.71 -9.61 -11.32
C ARG A 79 -2.50 -8.43 -11.89
N LEU A 80 -1.85 -7.28 -12.03
CA LEU A 80 -2.46 -6.11 -12.64
C LEU A 80 -2.28 -6.14 -14.17
N VAL A 81 -3.29 -5.72 -14.91
CA VAL A 81 -3.30 -5.70 -16.38
C VAL A 81 -3.81 -4.35 -16.89
N ALA A 82 -3.00 -3.68 -17.70
CA ALA A 82 -3.39 -2.48 -18.42
C ALA A 82 -3.96 -2.86 -19.79
N GLN A 83 -5.12 -2.30 -20.16
CA GLN A 83 -5.75 -2.50 -21.46
C GLN A 83 -5.54 -1.36 -22.44
N GLY A 84 -4.90 -0.27 -22.03
CA GLY A 84 -4.68 0.92 -22.84
C GLY A 84 -3.72 1.88 -22.16
N PRO A 85 -3.68 3.14 -22.58
CA PRO A 85 -2.91 4.18 -21.94
C PRO A 85 -3.23 4.26 -20.46
N ILE A 86 -2.20 4.28 -19.61
CA ILE A 86 -2.38 4.41 -18.16
C ILE A 86 -2.13 5.84 -17.71
N GLY A 87 -2.90 6.29 -16.74
CA GLY A 87 -2.71 7.56 -16.07
C GLY A 87 -3.55 7.56 -14.80
N PHE A 88 -2.87 7.67 -13.67
CA PHE A 88 -3.51 7.78 -12.37
C PHE A 88 -2.70 8.66 -11.44
N VAL A 89 -3.36 9.23 -10.47
CA VAL A 89 -2.74 9.74 -9.25
C VAL A 89 -3.18 8.88 -8.08
N ALA A 90 -2.26 8.59 -7.19
CA ALA A 90 -2.55 7.78 -6.02
C ALA A 90 -2.05 8.44 -4.74
N VAL A 91 -2.74 8.11 -3.65
CA VAL A 91 -2.37 8.47 -2.27
C VAL A 91 -1.92 7.21 -1.56
N ARG A 92 -0.69 7.17 -1.06
CA ARG A 92 -0.24 6.15 -0.11
C ARG A 92 -0.54 6.63 1.29
N PHE A 93 -1.44 5.94 1.98
CA PHE A 93 -1.69 6.17 3.39
C PHE A 93 -0.65 5.48 4.27
N ARG A 94 -0.39 6.05 5.44
CA ARG A 94 0.42 5.38 6.46
C ARG A 94 -0.41 4.26 7.08
N THR A 95 0.19 3.10 7.23
CA THR A 95 -0.40 1.89 7.84
C THR A 95 -1.94 1.80 7.83
N SER A 96 -2.58 1.97 9.00
CA SER A 96 -4.04 1.89 9.19
C SER A 96 -4.78 3.23 8.99
N ALA A 97 -4.07 4.28 8.57
CA ALA A 97 -4.59 5.65 8.59
C ALA A 97 -5.82 5.89 7.70
N ILE A 98 -6.00 5.09 6.64
CA ILE A 98 -7.15 5.24 5.74
C ILE A 98 -8.50 5.22 6.46
N ARG A 99 -8.63 4.46 7.54
CA ARG A 99 -9.86 4.37 8.35
C ARG A 99 -10.33 5.70 8.95
N HIS A 100 -9.43 6.69 9.03
CA HIS A 100 -9.76 8.03 9.54
C HIS A 100 -10.43 8.94 8.50
N PHE A 101 -10.43 8.54 7.22
CA PHE A 101 -10.91 9.37 6.12
C PHE A 101 -12.27 8.97 5.58
N GLY A 102 -12.80 7.80 5.93
CA GLY A 102 -14.02 7.31 5.33
C GLY A 102 -14.80 6.35 6.23
N LYS A 103 -15.75 5.64 5.65
CA LYS A 103 -16.72 4.79 6.36
C LYS A 103 -16.19 3.38 6.63
N LEU A 104 -15.42 2.81 5.69
CA LEU A 104 -14.96 1.43 5.77
C LEU A 104 -13.77 1.29 6.70
N GLY A 105 -13.75 0.25 7.51
CA GLY A 105 -12.58 -0.21 8.26
C GLY A 105 -11.63 -1.03 7.39
N LEU A 106 -10.40 -1.25 7.86
CA LEU A 106 -9.44 -2.10 7.13
C LEU A 106 -9.92 -3.55 6.97
N PRO A 107 -10.63 -4.16 7.94
CA PRO A 107 -11.22 -5.50 7.76
C PRO A 107 -12.16 -5.59 6.55
N ASP A 108 -12.93 -4.51 6.28
CA ASP A 108 -13.85 -4.45 5.14
C ASP A 108 -13.12 -4.32 3.79
N LEU A 109 -11.85 -3.95 3.84
CA LEU A 109 -10.99 -3.67 2.69
C LEU A 109 -10.02 -4.82 2.35
N LEU A 110 -9.99 -5.87 3.17
CA LEU A 110 -9.07 -6.99 3.00
C LEU A 110 -9.37 -7.73 1.68
N ASP A 111 -8.34 -7.88 0.85
CA ASP A 111 -8.39 -8.57 -0.45
C ASP A 111 -9.45 -8.03 -1.43
N ARG A 112 -9.88 -6.78 -1.25
CA ARG A 112 -10.87 -6.11 -2.09
C ARG A 112 -10.27 -4.89 -2.79
N PHE A 113 -10.96 -4.46 -3.86
CA PHE A 113 -10.73 -3.20 -4.57
C PHE A 113 -12.04 -2.37 -4.55
N PRO A 114 -12.50 -1.92 -3.40
CA PRO A 114 -13.77 -1.21 -3.31
C PRO A 114 -13.73 0.12 -4.05
N ASP A 115 -14.88 0.53 -4.58
CA ASP A 115 -15.04 1.88 -5.13
C ASP A 115 -14.76 2.92 -4.04
N ALA A 116 -14.04 3.97 -4.41
CA ALA A 116 -13.77 5.07 -3.48
C ALA A 116 -15.06 5.73 -2.94
N ILE A 117 -16.17 5.65 -3.68
CA ILE A 117 -17.48 6.13 -3.24
C ILE A 117 -17.97 5.37 -2.00
N GLU A 118 -17.71 4.07 -1.90
CA GLU A 118 -18.11 3.27 -0.71
C GLU A 118 -17.46 3.82 0.56
N HIS A 119 -16.22 4.28 0.45
CA HIS A 119 -15.44 4.76 1.58
C HIS A 119 -15.63 6.26 1.86
N PHE A 120 -15.49 7.10 0.83
CA PHE A 120 -15.48 8.57 0.97
C PHE A 120 -16.83 9.23 0.68
N GLY A 121 -17.77 8.50 0.05
CA GLY A 121 -19.02 9.08 -0.45
C GLY A 121 -18.92 9.61 -1.89
N PRO A 122 -20.02 10.17 -2.43
CA PRO A 122 -20.13 10.56 -3.84
C PRO A 122 -19.11 11.61 -4.28
N GLU A 123 -18.57 12.40 -3.37
CA GLU A 123 -17.55 13.42 -3.62
C GLU A 123 -16.27 12.84 -4.25
N ALA A 124 -16.01 11.54 -4.04
CA ALA A 124 -14.86 10.85 -4.64
C ALA A 124 -14.98 10.71 -6.17
N ALA A 125 -16.18 10.49 -6.69
CA ALA A 125 -16.42 10.43 -8.14
C ALA A 125 -16.21 11.80 -8.81
N GLU A 126 -16.73 12.87 -8.21
CA GLU A 126 -16.54 14.24 -8.70
C GLU A 126 -15.06 14.64 -8.70
N LEU A 127 -14.33 14.21 -7.67
CA LEU A 127 -12.89 14.46 -7.56
C LEU A 127 -12.14 13.88 -8.76
N THR A 128 -12.45 12.64 -9.17
CA THR A 128 -11.77 11.99 -10.30
C THR A 128 -11.92 12.79 -11.57
N GLY A 129 -13.13 13.29 -11.87
CA GLY A 129 -13.37 14.16 -13.03
C GLY A 129 -12.57 15.47 -12.98
N ARG A 130 -12.50 16.10 -11.81
CA ARG A 130 -11.70 17.35 -11.62
C ARG A 130 -10.21 17.10 -11.79
N LEU A 131 -9.69 15.95 -11.32
CA LEU A 131 -8.27 15.62 -11.44
C LEU A 131 -7.86 15.35 -12.90
N ALA A 132 -8.75 14.78 -13.71
CA ALA A 132 -8.48 14.54 -15.13
C ALA A 132 -8.16 15.82 -15.91
N ALA A 133 -8.78 16.94 -15.53
CA ALA A 133 -8.56 18.25 -16.17
C ALA A 133 -7.25 18.94 -15.73
N LEU A 134 -6.56 18.44 -14.70
CA LEU A 134 -5.35 19.07 -14.19
C LEU A 134 -4.11 18.56 -14.92
N PRO A 135 -3.14 19.44 -15.27
CA PRO A 135 -2.04 19.09 -16.17
C PRO A 135 -0.93 18.26 -15.51
N ASP A 136 -0.72 18.39 -14.20
CA ASP A 136 0.45 17.82 -13.52
C ASP A 136 0.14 17.26 -12.14
N LEU A 137 1.08 16.46 -11.59
CA LEU A 137 0.94 15.83 -10.27
C LEU A 137 0.83 16.87 -9.15
N SER A 138 1.55 17.99 -9.21
CA SER A 138 1.52 18.99 -8.12
C SER A 138 0.11 19.54 -7.91
N LYS A 139 -0.58 19.92 -9.01
CA LYS A 139 -1.95 20.40 -8.95
C LYS A 139 -2.94 19.32 -8.54
N ARG A 140 -2.77 18.09 -9.05
CA ARG A 140 -3.57 16.93 -8.63
C ARG A 140 -3.39 16.62 -7.14
N ALA A 141 -2.15 16.61 -6.65
CA ALA A 141 -1.85 16.40 -5.24
C ALA A 141 -2.42 17.49 -4.32
N ALA A 142 -2.35 18.76 -4.74
CA ALA A 142 -2.96 19.86 -3.99
C ALA A 142 -4.49 19.73 -3.89
N GLN A 143 -5.15 19.28 -4.97
CA GLN A 143 -6.58 19.01 -4.96
C GLN A 143 -6.94 17.81 -4.07
N LEU A 144 -6.15 16.73 -4.14
CA LEU A 144 -6.29 15.57 -3.27
C LEU A 144 -6.06 15.92 -1.81
N ALA A 145 -5.05 16.72 -1.50
CA ALA A 145 -4.78 17.16 -0.13
C ALA A 145 -5.97 17.91 0.47
N ARG A 146 -6.57 18.85 -0.28
CA ARG A 146 -7.78 19.56 0.15
C ARG A 146 -8.95 18.62 0.42
N PHE A 147 -9.17 17.65 -0.47
CA PHE A 147 -10.21 16.63 -0.28
C PHE A 147 -9.96 15.82 0.98
N LEU A 148 -8.74 15.32 1.19
CA LEU A 148 -8.41 14.52 2.37
C LEU A 148 -8.50 15.32 3.67
N LEU A 149 -8.05 16.58 3.69
CA LEU A 149 -8.21 17.45 4.87
C LEU A 149 -9.69 17.68 5.21
N HIS A 150 -10.53 17.87 4.21
CA HIS A 150 -11.97 17.97 4.42
C HIS A 150 -12.56 16.68 5.01
N GLN A 151 -12.19 15.50 4.48
CA GLN A 151 -12.65 14.22 5.02
C GLN A 151 -12.17 13.99 6.45
N LEU A 152 -10.91 14.31 6.75
CA LEU A 152 -10.33 14.18 8.09
C LEU A 152 -11.06 15.08 9.10
N GLY A 153 -11.35 16.33 8.73
CA GLY A 153 -12.07 17.29 9.59
C GLY A 153 -13.51 16.84 9.94
N ARG A 154 -14.14 16.04 9.10
CA ARG A 154 -15.49 15.50 9.36
C ARG A 154 -15.53 14.44 10.47
N LYS A 155 -14.39 13.78 10.76
CA LYS A 155 -14.31 12.65 11.71
C LYS A 155 -13.73 12.99 13.08
N ALA A 156 -13.22 14.19 13.28
CA ALA A 156 -12.50 14.57 14.52
C ALA A 156 -11.49 13.48 14.96
N SER A 157 -10.68 13.00 14.01
CA SER A 157 -9.84 11.82 14.18
C SER A 157 -8.69 12.07 15.16
N THR A 158 -8.58 11.23 16.17
CA THR A 158 -7.46 11.20 17.12
C THR A 158 -6.60 9.97 16.87
N ILE A 159 -5.30 10.07 17.16
CA ILE A 159 -4.38 8.93 17.11
C ILE A 159 -4.76 7.95 18.24
N THR A 160 -5.04 6.72 17.89
CA THR A 160 -5.49 5.66 18.80
C THR A 160 -4.35 4.70 19.15
N LEU A 161 -4.59 3.77 20.09
CA LEU A 161 -3.68 2.64 20.36
C LEU A 161 -3.39 1.83 19.09
N ALA A 162 -4.43 1.56 18.29
CA ALA A 162 -4.26 0.81 17.04
C ALA A 162 -3.35 1.52 16.04
N ASP A 163 -3.40 2.84 15.93
CA ASP A 163 -2.50 3.61 15.05
C ASP A 163 -1.06 3.53 15.52
N ARG A 164 -0.83 3.74 16.84
CA ARG A 164 0.50 3.63 17.43
C ARG A 164 1.08 2.23 17.27
N ALA A 165 0.28 1.21 17.55
CA ALA A 165 0.69 -0.18 17.44
C ALA A 165 0.99 -0.58 15.98
N THR A 166 0.10 -0.27 15.04
CA THR A 166 0.32 -0.60 13.61
C THR A 166 1.49 0.19 13.02
N GLU A 167 1.73 1.43 13.47
CA GLU A 167 2.88 2.23 13.07
C GLU A 167 4.19 1.62 13.59
N ALA A 168 4.24 1.22 14.86
CA ALA A 168 5.41 0.55 15.44
C ALA A 168 5.68 -0.79 14.74
N LEU A 169 4.64 -1.62 14.51
CA LEU A 169 4.77 -2.87 13.77
C LEU A 169 5.19 -2.70 12.31
N TYR A 170 4.93 -1.54 11.70
CA TYR A 170 5.27 -1.28 10.30
C TYR A 170 6.64 -0.61 10.14
N TYR A 171 6.98 0.35 10.99
CA TYR A 171 8.22 1.14 10.87
C TYR A 171 9.29 0.79 11.90
N GLY A 172 8.94 -0.03 12.90
CA GLY A 172 9.84 -0.47 13.96
C GLY A 172 10.84 -1.53 13.51
N GLU A 173 11.60 -2.02 14.48
CA GLU A 173 12.63 -3.03 14.23
C GLU A 173 12.02 -4.37 13.79
N PRO A 174 12.73 -5.14 12.93
CA PRO A 174 12.22 -6.39 12.38
C PRO A 174 11.94 -7.49 13.41
N ASP A 175 12.63 -7.45 14.54
CA ASP A 175 12.57 -8.41 15.64
C ASP A 175 11.70 -7.93 16.82
N LEU A 176 10.96 -6.83 16.63
CA LEU A 176 10.06 -6.26 17.65
C LEU A 176 9.12 -7.32 18.22
N SER A 177 9.24 -7.56 19.53
CA SER A 177 8.35 -8.45 20.29
C SER A 177 7.00 -7.77 20.53
N ILE A 178 5.90 -8.54 20.41
CA ILE A 178 4.56 -8.03 20.71
C ILE A 178 4.40 -7.70 22.19
N ALA A 179 5.09 -8.44 23.07
CA ALA A 179 5.08 -8.18 24.51
C ALA A 179 5.78 -6.87 24.83
N ASP A 180 6.99 -6.65 24.29
CA ASP A 180 7.75 -5.42 24.52
C ASP A 180 7.01 -4.21 23.96
N LEU A 181 6.38 -4.34 22.80
CA LEU A 181 5.54 -3.28 22.23
C LEU A 181 4.34 -2.96 23.12
N ALA A 182 3.69 -3.97 23.72
CA ALA A 182 2.57 -3.73 24.61
C ALA A 182 3.01 -2.98 25.87
N ASP A 183 4.13 -3.39 26.45
CA ASP A 183 4.73 -2.74 27.62
C ASP A 183 5.17 -1.31 27.33
N GLU A 184 5.85 -1.07 26.20
CA GLU A 184 6.25 0.27 25.75
C GLU A 184 5.04 1.22 25.58
N LEU A 185 3.94 0.70 25.04
CA LEU A 185 2.72 1.46 24.84
C LEU A 185 1.89 1.64 26.12
N GLY A 186 2.21 0.92 27.19
CA GLY A 186 1.49 0.94 28.49
C GLY A 186 0.18 0.16 28.47
N TYR A 187 0.11 -0.93 27.70
CA TYR A 187 -1.07 -1.79 27.57
C TYR A 187 -0.73 -3.26 27.76
N SER A 188 -1.72 -4.08 28.08
CA SER A 188 -1.55 -5.52 28.06
C SER A 188 -1.50 -6.06 26.63
N CYS A 189 -0.82 -7.20 26.39
CA CYS A 189 -0.82 -7.89 25.10
C CYS A 189 -2.24 -8.12 24.56
N ARG A 190 -3.19 -8.49 25.43
CA ARG A 190 -4.59 -8.69 25.04
C ARG A 190 -5.27 -7.40 24.52
N GLN A 191 -4.99 -6.25 25.14
CA GLN A 191 -5.51 -4.98 24.68
C GLN A 191 -4.90 -4.59 23.32
N LEU A 192 -3.59 -4.81 23.16
CA LEU A 192 -2.88 -4.58 21.91
C LEU A 192 -3.45 -5.48 20.79
N GLU A 193 -3.58 -6.78 21.04
CA GLU A 193 -4.14 -7.74 20.09
C GLU A 193 -5.54 -7.37 19.66
N ARG A 194 -6.40 -7.00 20.62
CA ARG A 194 -7.76 -6.53 20.33
C ARG A 194 -7.75 -5.27 19.47
N ALA A 195 -6.97 -4.25 19.86
CA ALA A 195 -6.92 -2.99 19.13
C ALA A 195 -6.42 -3.15 17.69
N VAL A 196 -5.36 -3.94 17.47
CA VAL A 196 -4.84 -4.23 16.13
C VAL A 196 -5.82 -5.09 15.35
N GLY A 197 -6.43 -6.10 15.98
CA GLY A 197 -7.41 -6.98 15.36
C GLY A 197 -8.65 -6.24 14.88
N GLU A 198 -9.23 -5.38 15.71
CA GLU A 198 -10.38 -4.54 15.37
C GLU A 198 -10.06 -3.55 14.24
N ALA A 199 -8.85 -2.97 14.28
CA ALA A 199 -8.45 -1.97 13.29
C ALA A 199 -8.04 -2.58 11.94
N THR A 200 -7.48 -3.80 11.90
CA THR A 200 -6.86 -4.36 10.69
C THR A 200 -7.46 -5.69 10.22
N GLY A 201 -8.23 -6.38 11.07
CA GLY A 201 -8.67 -7.76 10.81
C GLY A 201 -7.56 -8.80 10.94
N LEU A 202 -6.36 -8.40 11.38
CA LEU A 202 -5.20 -9.27 11.53
C LEU A 202 -4.70 -9.29 12.97
N THR A 203 -4.13 -10.41 13.40
CA THR A 203 -3.36 -10.42 14.65
C THR A 203 -2.08 -9.58 14.49
N PRO A 204 -1.52 -8.99 15.58
CA PRO A 204 -0.26 -8.25 15.51
C PRO A 204 0.87 -9.05 14.85
N LYS A 205 0.98 -10.32 15.17
CA LYS A 205 1.98 -11.24 14.59
C LYS A 205 1.80 -11.40 13.08
N ARG A 206 0.57 -11.55 12.59
CA ARG A 206 0.28 -11.68 11.15
C ARG A 206 0.52 -10.36 10.43
N PHE A 207 0.14 -9.24 11.04
CA PHE A 207 0.41 -7.90 10.52
C PHE A 207 1.91 -7.66 10.39
N HIS A 208 2.69 -7.91 11.44
CA HIS A 208 4.15 -7.77 11.44
C HIS A 208 4.84 -8.67 10.41
N ARG A 209 4.38 -9.93 10.26
CA ARG A 209 4.87 -10.85 9.24
C ARG A 209 4.67 -10.30 7.82
N LEU A 210 3.48 -9.79 7.50
CA LEU A 210 3.21 -9.15 6.19
C LEU A 210 4.08 -7.90 5.98
N THR A 211 4.28 -7.11 7.01
CA THR A 211 5.14 -5.92 6.98
C THR A 211 6.59 -6.29 6.69
N ARG A 212 7.12 -7.28 7.40
CA ARG A 212 8.48 -7.79 7.19
C ARG A 212 8.67 -8.25 5.73
N PHE A 213 7.77 -9.07 5.23
CA PHE A 213 7.76 -9.50 3.84
C PHE A 213 7.75 -8.30 2.87
N HIS A 214 6.83 -7.37 3.04
CA HIS A 214 6.71 -6.19 2.21
C HIS A 214 7.99 -5.35 2.19
N HIS A 215 8.60 -5.11 3.35
CA HIS A 215 9.83 -4.32 3.43
C HIS A 215 11.03 -5.04 2.81
N THR A 216 11.14 -6.37 2.97
CA THR A 216 12.20 -7.16 2.34
C THR A 216 12.09 -7.10 0.82
N VAL A 217 10.91 -7.40 0.27
CA VAL A 217 10.70 -7.37 -1.19
C VAL A 217 10.88 -5.97 -1.75
N ARG A 218 10.35 -4.94 -1.05
CA ARG A 218 10.55 -3.55 -1.44
C ARG A 218 12.03 -3.18 -1.50
N HIS A 219 12.83 -3.59 -0.52
CA HIS A 219 14.27 -3.35 -0.51
C HIS A 219 14.93 -4.00 -1.72
N LEU A 220 14.72 -5.29 -1.93
CA LEU A 220 15.30 -6.05 -3.04
C LEU A 220 14.96 -5.46 -4.41
N LEU A 221 13.68 -5.09 -4.63
CA LEU A 221 13.24 -4.50 -5.89
C LEU A 221 13.79 -3.09 -6.13
N LEU A 222 13.95 -2.27 -5.09
CA LEU A 222 14.50 -0.92 -5.22
C LEU A 222 16.03 -0.92 -5.37
N ALA A 223 16.73 -1.80 -4.66
CA ALA A 223 18.18 -1.99 -4.76
C ALA A 223 18.57 -2.77 -6.02
N ARG A 224 17.59 -3.43 -6.67
CA ARG A 224 17.81 -4.35 -7.81
C ARG A 224 18.74 -5.52 -7.46
N GLU A 225 18.59 -6.00 -6.24
CA GLU A 225 19.37 -7.11 -5.72
C GLU A 225 18.72 -8.45 -6.08
N THR A 226 19.55 -9.35 -6.58
CA THR A 226 19.18 -10.76 -6.81
C THR A 226 19.71 -11.69 -5.73
N ASP A 227 20.76 -11.28 -5.03
CA ASP A 227 21.20 -11.94 -3.81
C ASP A 227 20.35 -11.42 -2.64
N TYR A 228 19.41 -12.26 -2.22
CA TYR A 228 18.39 -11.88 -1.24
C TYR A 228 18.69 -12.37 0.17
N LEU A 229 19.76 -13.17 0.38
CA LEU A 229 19.99 -13.81 1.68
C LEU A 229 20.32 -12.78 2.76
N ASP A 230 21.29 -11.92 2.53
CA ASP A 230 21.72 -10.91 3.50
C ASP A 230 20.58 -9.94 3.83
N ALA A 231 19.83 -9.50 2.81
CA ALA A 231 18.68 -8.64 2.99
C ALA A 231 17.54 -9.31 3.80
N ALA A 232 17.36 -10.61 3.66
CA ALA A 232 16.38 -11.37 4.43
C ALA A 232 16.84 -11.53 5.90
N LEU A 233 18.09 -11.92 6.14
CA LEU A 233 18.63 -12.06 7.49
C LEU A 233 18.59 -10.72 8.25
N ALA A 234 19.00 -9.63 7.60
CA ALA A 234 18.92 -8.27 8.18
C ALA A 234 17.48 -7.81 8.52
N ARG A 235 16.47 -8.54 8.06
CA ARG A 235 15.05 -8.27 8.35
C ARG A 235 14.37 -9.34 9.22
N GLY A 236 15.15 -10.09 10.01
CA GLY A 236 14.64 -11.02 11.00
C GLY A 236 14.12 -12.34 10.44
N TYR A 237 14.55 -12.73 9.22
CA TYR A 237 14.41 -14.12 8.81
C TYR A 237 15.51 -14.96 9.45
N TYR A 238 15.15 -16.14 9.93
CA TYR A 238 16.08 -17.00 10.66
C TYR A 238 17.17 -17.56 9.75
N ASP A 239 16.78 -18.03 8.55
CA ASP A 239 17.66 -18.56 7.54
C ASP A 239 17.05 -18.45 6.14
N GLN A 240 17.79 -18.90 5.12
CA GLN A 240 17.35 -18.89 3.72
C GLN A 240 16.08 -19.73 3.49
N ALA A 241 15.99 -20.90 4.13
CA ALA A 241 14.86 -21.79 3.94
C ALA A 241 13.56 -21.18 4.49
N HIS A 242 13.63 -20.57 5.68
CA HIS A 242 12.52 -19.81 6.28
C HIS A 242 12.07 -18.66 5.35
N PHE A 243 13.03 -17.88 4.80
CA PHE A 243 12.70 -16.80 3.86
C PHE A 243 12.02 -17.32 2.59
N ILE A 244 12.60 -18.34 1.94
CA ILE A 244 12.05 -18.91 0.69
C ILE A 244 10.65 -19.49 0.93
N HIS A 245 10.45 -20.20 2.04
CA HIS A 245 9.15 -20.78 2.40
C HIS A 245 8.09 -19.68 2.62
N GLU A 246 8.40 -18.66 3.43
CA GLU A 246 7.50 -17.56 3.70
C GLU A 246 7.22 -16.73 2.43
N PHE A 247 8.26 -16.47 1.65
CA PHE A 247 8.14 -15.74 0.38
C PHE A 247 7.20 -16.47 -0.58
N ARG A 248 7.38 -17.76 -0.76
CA ARG A 248 6.52 -18.58 -1.65
C ARG A 248 5.08 -18.62 -1.15
N ALA A 249 4.87 -18.73 0.17
CA ALA A 249 3.54 -18.73 0.75
C ALA A 249 2.78 -17.40 0.53
N LEU A 250 3.50 -16.27 0.52
CA LEU A 250 2.92 -14.93 0.35
C LEU A 250 2.87 -14.48 -1.11
N ALA A 251 3.94 -14.70 -1.89
CA ALA A 251 4.04 -14.24 -3.27
C ALA A 251 3.52 -15.24 -4.31
N GLY A 252 3.24 -16.49 -3.92
CA GLY A 252 2.86 -17.56 -4.84
C GLY A 252 3.99 -18.09 -5.72
N GLN A 253 5.21 -17.55 -5.59
CA GLN A 253 6.39 -17.91 -6.37
C GLN A 253 7.65 -17.73 -5.52
N THR A 254 8.79 -18.27 -6.01
CA THR A 254 10.06 -18.15 -5.29
C THR A 254 10.70 -16.76 -5.49
N PRO A 255 11.65 -16.34 -4.59
CA PRO A 255 12.39 -15.11 -4.79
C PRO A 255 13.08 -15.03 -6.15
N THR A 256 13.72 -16.10 -6.58
CA THR A 256 14.42 -16.19 -7.88
C THR A 256 13.48 -16.08 -9.09
N GLN A 257 12.20 -16.41 -8.94
CA GLN A 257 11.20 -16.22 -9.99
C GLN A 257 10.70 -14.78 -10.05
N LEU A 258 10.56 -14.11 -8.91
CA LEU A 258 10.07 -12.73 -8.83
C LEU A 258 11.18 -11.71 -9.07
N LEU A 259 12.37 -11.92 -8.48
CA LEU A 259 13.49 -10.96 -8.48
C LEU A 259 14.33 -11.11 -9.76
N LYS A 260 13.69 -10.91 -10.90
CA LYS A 260 14.36 -10.90 -12.20
C LYS A 260 14.57 -9.47 -12.68
N PRO A 261 15.65 -9.18 -13.46
CA PRO A 261 15.94 -7.83 -13.96
C PRO A 261 14.76 -7.16 -14.66
N GLU A 262 13.96 -7.91 -15.40
CA GLU A 262 12.76 -7.42 -16.08
C GLU A 262 11.63 -7.00 -15.13
N THR A 263 11.57 -7.55 -13.92
CA THR A 263 10.56 -7.18 -12.91
C THR A 263 10.94 -5.95 -12.10
N PHE A 264 12.23 -5.58 -12.04
CA PHE A 264 12.69 -4.40 -11.29
C PHE A 264 12.18 -3.08 -11.83
N MET A 265 11.78 -3.02 -13.10
CA MET A 265 11.26 -1.79 -13.71
C MET A 265 9.76 -1.60 -13.56
N SER A 266 9.02 -2.66 -13.24
CA SER A 266 7.56 -2.66 -13.18
C SER A 266 7.05 -2.99 -11.78
N HIS A 267 7.31 -2.13 -10.79
CA HIS A 267 6.78 -2.27 -9.43
C HIS A 267 6.26 -0.93 -8.88
N PHE A 268 5.29 -0.99 -7.99
CA PHE A 268 4.71 0.20 -7.33
C PHE A 268 5.47 0.64 -6.07
N TYR A 269 6.60 0.01 -5.76
CA TYR A 269 7.45 0.47 -4.69
C TYR A 269 8.21 1.72 -5.13
N ASN A 270 8.09 2.76 -4.34
CA ASN A 270 8.74 4.03 -4.59
C ASN A 270 9.89 4.23 -3.59
N PRO A 271 10.99 4.93 -3.96
CA PRO A 271 12.05 5.26 -3.03
C PRO A 271 11.49 6.06 -1.85
N ARG A 272 12.20 6.05 -0.72
CA ARG A 272 11.83 6.93 0.40
C ARG A 272 11.95 8.38 -0.03
N LEU A 273 10.95 9.19 0.29
CA LEU A 273 11.06 10.64 0.13
C LEU A 273 12.00 11.19 1.21
N PRO A 274 12.79 12.24 0.91
CA PRO A 274 13.52 12.97 1.93
C PRO A 274 12.57 13.43 3.05
N ARG A 275 13.03 13.34 4.30
CA ARG A 275 12.27 13.82 5.46
C ARG A 275 12.29 15.35 5.52
#